data_de4706c919eb86851059335a6936780c
#
_entry.id   de4706c919eb86851059335a6936780c
#
_cell.length_a   1.000
_cell.length_b   1.000
_cell.length_c   1.000
_cell.angle_alpha   90.00
_cell.angle_beta   90.00
_cell.angle_gamma   90.00
#
_symmetry.space_group_name_H-M   'P 1'
#
loop_
_entity.id
_entity.type
_entity.pdbx_description
1 polymer ?
#
loop_
_entity_poly.entity_id
_entity_poly.type
_entity_poly.pdbx_seq_one_letter_code
_entity_poly.pdbx_strand_id
1 'polypeptide(L)'
;MLYSELEQYFKFRFKELLNKRTPDSYRARNHNVLSILGELCELIEGWQKRRIQSPETVVLCAEECKKLINDDAWIDYSFYDKKLLLSDIEEYIKIVPDSKDKRESIYEASSKLKYLCRKCINGNSSVYANNLFSYLIDEIGKPGDMDDDGCYIEEMLSFDKALSFLCSELLRLGYSKNHLYLKASRLLKGEININSMREQLLAQCNTFYEVIYRFQSNKYIDACKDKYGFVDNVDDIKEKLTNPRGEVPYKSFLTPAKNALFKVFKVEALDTYAAIKKAKNLMALLLDTLHLGNSAQTSKFESNVLVISEALKGGFYSELRNHDYQLDGIYENDPEISNRLKLHVDEILSSKFVKDDAKERLKSALRHLRIANDSNDLESRFVNYWIALEFIFSSPISHENTFVRIKKHLVNILCYSYTARNVRYLDTLLHKEEVLLAENSLIEMTDNEWSHLIKNVKNRMVQYRLCKMKSYLSNKGKIGEYISCHKKNLEWHIVRIYRMRNELIHEAALKQDIEGATSNLRYYLVLVLNQLINYFHSTSMQVSINDFFNDFENKANIIFENKDRDYILKVEYETSLIC
;
A
#
# COMPACT_ATOMS: atom_id res chain seq x y z
N MET A 1 -2.73 23.55 -27.44
CA MET A 1 -1.90 22.36 -27.59
C MET A 1 -2.74 21.15 -27.22
N LEU A 2 -3.10 20.32 -28.19
CA LEU A 2 -3.70 19.02 -27.92
C LEU A 2 -2.57 18.15 -27.33
N TYR A 3 -2.65 17.87 -26.04
CA TYR A 3 -1.78 16.86 -25.43
C TYR A 3 -2.05 15.53 -26.13
N SER A 4 -1.00 14.73 -26.34
CA SER A 4 -1.18 13.36 -26.82
C SER A 4 -2.05 12.58 -25.81
N GLU A 5 -2.76 11.59 -26.27
CA GLU A 5 -3.65 10.78 -25.41
C GLU A 5 -2.89 10.06 -24.29
N LEU A 6 -1.68 9.58 -24.62
CA LEU A 6 -0.77 8.96 -23.65
C LEU A 6 -0.26 9.95 -22.60
N GLU A 7 -0.06 11.23 -22.97
CA GLU A 7 0.32 12.26 -21.99
C GLU A 7 -0.79 12.52 -20.99
N GLN A 8 -2.05 12.59 -21.44
CA GLN A 8 -3.20 12.69 -20.55
C GLN A 8 -3.31 11.48 -19.63
N TYR A 9 -3.18 10.28 -20.19
CA TYR A 9 -3.16 9.04 -19.41
C TYR A 9 -2.07 9.07 -18.34
N PHE A 10 -0.83 9.42 -18.70
CA PHE A 10 0.28 9.56 -17.77
C PHE A 10 -0.08 10.45 -16.59
N LYS A 11 -0.58 11.66 -16.85
CA LYS A 11 -0.90 12.66 -15.83
C LYS A 11 -1.95 12.16 -14.83
N PHE A 12 -3.04 11.61 -15.33
CA PHE A 12 -4.12 11.10 -14.48
C PHE A 12 -3.68 9.84 -13.70
N ARG A 13 -3.04 8.92 -14.40
CA ARG A 13 -2.64 7.64 -13.82
C ARG A 13 -1.52 7.78 -12.79
N PHE A 14 -0.52 8.61 -13.07
CA PHE A 14 0.57 8.89 -12.13
C PHE A 14 0.03 9.48 -10.82
N LYS A 15 -0.89 10.45 -10.94
CA LYS A 15 -1.55 11.02 -9.75
C LYS A 15 -2.38 9.99 -9.00
N GLU A 16 -3.09 9.12 -9.70
CA GLU A 16 -3.94 8.11 -9.08
C GLU A 16 -3.14 7.06 -8.32
N LEU A 17 -2.04 6.55 -8.89
CA LEU A 17 -1.13 5.61 -8.22
C LEU A 17 -0.59 6.14 -6.90
N LEU A 18 -0.46 7.47 -6.80
CA LEU A 18 0.05 8.16 -5.62
C LEU A 18 -1.05 8.68 -4.68
N ASN A 19 -2.31 8.58 -5.09
CA ASN A 19 -3.44 9.05 -4.29
C ASN A 19 -3.80 8.03 -3.21
N LYS A 20 -3.81 8.46 -1.96
CA LYS A 20 -4.12 7.61 -0.80
C LYS A 20 -5.57 7.11 -0.77
N ARG A 21 -6.48 7.73 -1.52
CA ARG A 21 -7.93 7.44 -1.51
C ARG A 21 -8.42 6.68 -2.75
N THR A 22 -7.56 6.00 -3.46
CA THR A 22 -7.96 5.22 -4.64
C THR A 22 -7.71 3.73 -4.44
N PRO A 23 -8.49 2.84 -5.08
CA PRO A 23 -8.28 1.40 -5.00
C PRO A 23 -6.88 0.97 -5.44
N ASP A 24 -6.26 1.71 -6.35
CA ASP A 24 -4.92 1.39 -6.84
C ASP A 24 -3.81 1.71 -5.86
N SER A 25 -4.04 2.58 -4.88
CA SER A 25 -3.10 2.77 -3.79
C SER A 25 -3.02 1.58 -2.84
N TYR A 26 -4.04 0.70 -2.86
CA TYR A 26 -4.03 -0.58 -2.16
C TYR A 26 -3.26 -1.67 -2.86
N ARG A 27 -2.81 -1.48 -4.07
CA ARG A 27 -1.90 -2.44 -4.64
C ARG A 27 -0.67 -2.45 -3.75
N ALA A 28 -0.67 -3.40 -2.85
CA ALA A 28 0.38 -3.77 -1.93
C ALA A 28 1.74 -3.92 -2.58
N ARG A 29 1.78 -3.67 -3.86
CA ARG A 29 2.86 -3.96 -4.72
C ARG A 29 3.14 -2.84 -5.62
N ASN A 30 3.78 -1.96 -5.07
CA ASN A 30 4.68 -1.15 -5.82
C ASN A 30 6.06 -1.82 -5.88
N HIS A 31 6.12 -3.13 -6.13
CA HIS A 31 7.39 -3.78 -6.44
C HIS A 31 7.70 -3.64 -7.92
N ASN A 32 8.95 -3.28 -8.19
CA ASN A 32 9.63 -3.48 -9.46
C ASN A 32 10.71 -4.56 -9.29
N VAL A 33 11.43 -4.88 -10.35
CA VAL A 33 12.46 -5.93 -10.30
C VAL A 33 13.52 -5.62 -9.25
N LEU A 34 13.97 -4.37 -9.11
CA LEU A 34 15.04 -4.03 -8.16
C LEU A 34 14.60 -4.18 -6.71
N SER A 35 13.40 -3.75 -6.39
CA SER A 35 12.86 -3.84 -5.03
C SER A 35 12.58 -5.28 -4.61
N ILE A 36 12.02 -6.11 -5.51
CA ILE A 36 11.72 -7.51 -5.19
C ILE A 36 12.98 -8.38 -5.11
N LEU A 37 14.00 -8.12 -5.93
CA LEU A 37 15.30 -8.79 -5.82
C LEU A 37 16.01 -8.42 -4.51
N GLY A 38 15.87 -7.18 -4.04
CA GLY A 38 16.33 -6.75 -2.72
C GLY A 38 15.67 -7.55 -1.61
N GLU A 39 14.33 -7.66 -1.65
CA GLU A 39 13.56 -8.47 -0.71
C GLU A 39 13.97 -9.94 -0.73
N LEU A 40 14.18 -10.53 -1.92
CA LEU A 40 14.66 -11.92 -2.05
C LEU A 40 16.02 -12.10 -1.40
N CYS A 41 16.96 -11.16 -1.57
CA CYS A 41 18.27 -11.21 -0.89
C CYS A 41 18.14 -11.23 0.64
N GLU A 42 17.26 -10.37 1.20
CA GLU A 42 16.99 -10.34 2.65
C GLU A 42 16.39 -11.65 3.14
N LEU A 43 15.44 -12.22 2.37
CA LEU A 43 14.82 -13.50 2.69
C LEU A 43 15.81 -14.66 2.68
N ILE A 44 16.68 -14.73 1.67
CA ILE A 44 17.75 -15.74 1.60
C ILE A 44 18.68 -15.61 2.82
N GLU A 45 19.04 -14.40 3.22
CA GLU A 45 19.86 -14.18 4.42
C GLU A 45 19.13 -14.57 5.71
N GLY A 46 17.86 -14.23 5.81
CA GLY A 46 17.02 -14.63 6.94
C GLY A 46 16.87 -16.15 7.04
N TRP A 47 16.71 -16.82 5.90
CA TRP A 47 16.69 -18.28 5.82
C TRP A 47 18.02 -18.92 6.24
N GLN A 48 19.14 -18.44 5.70
CA GLN A 48 20.48 -18.91 6.05
C GLN A 48 20.79 -18.73 7.55
N LYS A 49 20.35 -17.63 8.15
CA LYS A 49 20.50 -17.32 9.58
C LYS A 49 19.43 -17.98 10.47
N ARG A 50 18.54 -18.80 9.90
CA ARG A 50 17.42 -19.47 10.59
C ARG A 50 16.39 -18.52 11.25
N ARG A 51 16.38 -17.27 10.85
CA ARG A 51 15.34 -16.31 11.27
C ARG A 51 14.00 -16.62 10.59
N ILE A 52 14.05 -17.03 9.33
CA ILE A 52 12.90 -17.49 8.57
C ILE A 52 12.86 -19.01 8.62
N GLN A 53 11.78 -19.59 9.12
CA GLN A 53 11.62 -21.03 9.28
C GLN A 53 10.84 -21.70 8.14
N SER A 54 9.95 -20.94 7.46
CA SER A 54 9.14 -21.48 6.37
C SER A 54 9.84 -21.30 5.02
N PRO A 55 10.17 -22.40 4.32
CA PRO A 55 10.70 -22.35 2.96
C PRO A 55 9.70 -21.72 1.99
N GLU A 56 8.39 -21.89 2.23
CA GLU A 56 7.33 -21.32 1.41
C GLU A 56 7.46 -19.80 1.22
N THR A 57 7.86 -19.07 2.26
CA THR A 57 8.05 -17.62 2.22
C THR A 57 9.08 -17.21 1.18
N VAL A 58 10.18 -17.94 1.10
CA VAL A 58 11.28 -17.65 0.15
C VAL A 58 10.88 -18.06 -1.26
N VAL A 59 10.23 -19.21 -1.41
CA VAL A 59 9.74 -19.72 -2.70
C VAL A 59 8.74 -18.76 -3.33
N LEU A 60 7.75 -18.29 -2.58
CA LEU A 60 6.74 -17.36 -3.10
C LEU A 60 7.34 -16.01 -3.53
N CYS A 61 8.35 -15.51 -2.78
CA CYS A 61 9.07 -14.30 -3.22
C CYS A 61 9.88 -14.56 -4.51
N ALA A 62 10.53 -15.72 -4.62
CA ALA A 62 11.27 -16.10 -5.83
C ALA A 62 10.35 -16.25 -7.05
N GLU A 63 9.14 -16.79 -6.87
CA GLU A 63 8.11 -16.82 -7.93
C GLU A 63 7.65 -15.42 -8.36
N GLU A 64 7.48 -14.50 -7.40
CA GLU A 64 7.16 -13.11 -7.70
C GLU A 64 8.30 -12.43 -8.45
N CYS A 65 9.57 -12.67 -8.05
CA CYS A 65 10.75 -12.22 -8.79
C CYS A 65 10.73 -12.69 -10.24
N LYS A 66 10.51 -13.99 -10.45
CA LYS A 66 10.43 -14.58 -11.81
C LYS A 66 9.38 -13.88 -12.66
N LYS A 67 8.18 -13.63 -12.11
CA LYS A 67 7.10 -12.93 -12.81
C LYS A 67 7.53 -11.51 -13.17
N LEU A 68 8.05 -10.74 -12.21
CA LEU A 68 8.42 -9.34 -12.44
C LEU A 68 9.59 -9.21 -13.42
N ILE A 69 10.59 -10.09 -13.37
CA ILE A 69 11.69 -10.12 -14.34
C ILE A 69 11.18 -10.38 -15.77
N ASN A 70 10.21 -11.28 -15.92
CA ASN A 70 9.60 -11.54 -17.23
C ASN A 70 8.77 -10.35 -17.73
N ASP A 71 8.10 -9.67 -16.83
CA ASP A 71 7.22 -8.54 -17.10
C ASP A 71 7.99 -7.23 -17.37
N ASP A 72 9.27 -7.15 -17.01
CA ASP A 72 10.08 -5.93 -17.11
C ASP A 72 10.98 -5.95 -18.35
N ALA A 73 10.77 -4.98 -19.23
CA ALA A 73 11.55 -4.78 -20.44
C ALA A 73 12.60 -3.64 -20.32
N TRP A 74 12.64 -2.93 -19.19
CA TRP A 74 13.43 -1.70 -19.02
C TRP A 74 14.67 -1.87 -18.14
N ILE A 75 14.83 -3.05 -17.53
CA ILE A 75 16.07 -3.44 -16.83
C ILE A 75 17.18 -3.64 -17.85
N ASP A 76 18.34 -3.05 -17.57
CA ASP A 76 19.55 -3.29 -18.36
C ASP A 76 20.21 -4.61 -17.95
N TYR A 77 20.23 -5.55 -18.86
CA TYR A 77 20.86 -6.87 -18.70
C TYR A 77 22.24 -6.95 -19.38
N SER A 78 22.86 -5.83 -19.76
CA SER A 78 24.20 -5.81 -20.39
C SER A 78 25.31 -6.36 -19.49
N PHE A 79 25.12 -6.31 -18.17
CA PHE A 79 26.12 -6.76 -17.19
C PHE A 79 25.99 -8.24 -16.81
N TYR A 80 24.92 -8.93 -17.24
CA TYR A 80 24.66 -10.35 -16.90
C TYR A 80 23.51 -10.88 -17.76
N ASP A 81 23.42 -12.23 -17.87
CA ASP A 81 22.39 -12.86 -18.69
C ASP A 81 21.06 -12.99 -17.91
N LYS A 82 19.99 -12.39 -18.46
CA LYS A 82 18.62 -12.53 -17.95
C LYS A 82 18.20 -14.01 -17.80
N LYS A 83 18.57 -14.86 -18.77
CA LYS A 83 18.24 -16.28 -18.76
C LYS A 83 18.91 -17.01 -17.60
N LEU A 84 20.16 -16.64 -17.29
CA LEU A 84 20.90 -17.22 -16.17
C LEU A 84 20.22 -16.87 -14.84
N LEU A 85 19.84 -15.59 -14.63
CA LEU A 85 19.14 -15.17 -13.43
C LEU A 85 17.81 -15.92 -13.25
N LEU A 86 17.03 -16.05 -14.32
CA LEU A 86 15.76 -16.80 -14.30
C LEU A 86 15.98 -18.29 -14.03
N SER A 87 16.98 -18.91 -14.62
CA SER A 87 17.33 -20.31 -14.39
C SER A 87 17.73 -20.56 -12.93
N ASP A 88 18.53 -19.67 -12.35
CA ASP A 88 18.97 -19.81 -10.96
C ASP A 88 17.79 -19.60 -9.97
N ILE A 89 16.85 -18.70 -10.29
CA ILE A 89 15.62 -18.54 -9.51
C ILE A 89 14.76 -19.82 -9.61
N GLU A 90 14.62 -20.41 -10.79
CA GLU A 90 13.85 -21.64 -10.98
C GLU A 90 14.46 -22.84 -10.28
N GLU A 91 15.79 -22.97 -10.32
CA GLU A 91 16.52 -23.98 -9.58
C GLU A 91 16.31 -23.80 -8.07
N TYR A 92 16.42 -22.56 -7.58
CA TYR A 92 16.24 -22.25 -6.17
C TYR A 92 14.82 -22.58 -5.68
N ILE A 93 13.79 -22.28 -6.46
CA ILE A 93 12.40 -22.65 -6.17
C ILE A 93 12.23 -24.17 -6.01
N LYS A 94 12.94 -24.98 -6.79
CA LYS A 94 12.88 -26.45 -6.75
C LYS A 94 13.65 -27.05 -5.56
N ILE A 95 14.77 -26.46 -5.18
CA ILE A 95 15.67 -27.03 -4.17
C ILE A 95 15.22 -26.69 -2.74
N VAL A 96 14.69 -25.48 -2.51
CA VAL A 96 14.36 -24.99 -1.17
C VAL A 96 13.29 -25.82 -0.44
N PRO A 97 12.21 -26.33 -1.06
CA PRO A 97 11.25 -27.19 -0.38
C PRO A 97 11.85 -28.50 0.16
N ASP A 98 12.85 -29.05 -0.52
CA ASP A 98 13.51 -30.33 -0.18
C ASP A 98 14.70 -30.15 0.82
N SER A 99 14.71 -29.04 1.54
CA SER A 99 15.85 -28.55 2.33
C SER A 99 16.30 -29.42 3.50
N LYS A 100 15.53 -30.44 3.88
CA LYS A 100 15.85 -31.26 5.08
C LYS A 100 17.14 -32.06 4.93
N ASP A 101 17.52 -32.46 3.71
CA ASP A 101 18.65 -33.39 3.46
C ASP A 101 19.79 -32.80 2.60
N LYS A 102 19.68 -31.54 2.09
CA LYS A 102 20.64 -31.00 1.11
C LYS A 102 21.17 -29.59 1.48
N ARG A 103 21.65 -29.41 2.70
CA ARG A 103 22.05 -28.10 3.24
C ARG A 103 23.18 -27.41 2.47
N GLU A 104 24.21 -28.16 2.02
CA GLU A 104 25.36 -27.59 1.30
C GLU A 104 24.96 -27.06 -0.07
N SER A 105 24.23 -27.84 -0.87
CA SER A 105 23.82 -27.45 -2.20
C SER A 105 22.88 -26.21 -2.17
N ILE A 106 22.04 -26.08 -1.13
CA ILE A 106 21.18 -24.91 -0.93
C ILE A 106 22.01 -23.68 -0.55
N TYR A 107 23.05 -23.84 0.25
CA TYR A 107 23.92 -22.72 0.63
C TYR A 107 24.65 -22.14 -0.58
N GLU A 108 25.18 -22.99 -1.46
CA GLU A 108 25.83 -22.58 -2.72
C GLU A 108 24.85 -21.90 -3.66
N ALA A 109 23.69 -22.53 -3.91
CA ALA A 109 22.62 -21.94 -4.74
C ALA A 109 22.15 -20.59 -4.19
N SER A 110 21.98 -20.48 -2.87
CA SER A 110 21.63 -19.22 -2.19
C SER A 110 22.67 -18.13 -2.39
N SER A 111 23.95 -18.49 -2.26
CA SER A 111 25.07 -17.55 -2.40
C SER A 111 25.20 -17.05 -3.84
N LYS A 112 25.08 -17.95 -4.80
CA LYS A 112 25.09 -17.64 -6.23
C LYS A 112 23.93 -16.72 -6.62
N LEU A 113 22.71 -17.08 -6.22
CA LEU A 113 21.50 -16.29 -6.50
C LEU A 113 21.58 -14.89 -5.88
N LYS A 114 22.00 -14.77 -4.61
CA LYS A 114 22.22 -13.46 -3.98
C LYS A 114 23.23 -12.60 -4.73
N TYR A 115 24.33 -13.20 -5.19
CA TYR A 115 25.32 -12.47 -5.97
C TYR A 115 24.72 -11.92 -7.26
N LEU A 116 23.96 -12.71 -8.03
CA LEU A 116 23.30 -12.28 -9.27
C LEU A 116 22.24 -11.21 -9.01
N CYS A 117 21.42 -11.37 -7.97
CA CYS A 117 20.44 -10.35 -7.57
C CYS A 117 21.12 -9.01 -7.25
N ARG A 118 22.17 -9.03 -6.43
CA ARG A 118 22.94 -7.82 -6.08
C ARG A 118 23.61 -7.18 -7.30
N LYS A 119 24.15 -7.99 -8.21
CA LYS A 119 24.72 -7.50 -9.45
C LYS A 119 23.67 -6.80 -10.32
N CYS A 120 22.47 -7.39 -10.44
CA CYS A 120 21.33 -6.78 -11.11
C CYS A 120 20.95 -5.43 -10.49
N ILE A 121 20.77 -5.40 -9.17
CA ILE A 121 20.41 -4.19 -8.44
C ILE A 121 21.46 -3.10 -8.64
N ASN A 122 22.74 -3.42 -8.43
CA ASN A 122 23.83 -2.43 -8.50
C ASN A 122 24.00 -1.88 -9.93
N GLY A 123 23.90 -2.73 -10.96
CA GLY A 123 24.03 -2.31 -12.36
C GLY A 123 22.89 -1.40 -12.82
N ASN A 124 21.71 -1.50 -12.21
CA ASN A 124 20.53 -0.76 -12.62
C ASN A 124 20.16 0.41 -11.68
N SER A 125 20.72 0.50 -10.49
CA SER A 125 20.32 1.47 -9.47
C SER A 125 20.37 2.94 -9.92
N SER A 126 21.28 3.28 -10.82
CA SER A 126 21.46 4.66 -11.31
C SER A 126 20.73 4.96 -12.64
N VAL A 127 20.34 3.92 -13.39
CA VAL A 127 19.84 4.09 -14.75
C VAL A 127 18.37 3.69 -14.94
N TYR A 128 17.84 2.83 -14.08
CA TYR A 128 16.53 2.22 -14.29
C TYR A 128 15.38 3.25 -14.29
N ALA A 129 15.36 4.20 -13.36
CA ALA A 129 14.35 5.27 -13.37
C ALA A 129 14.42 6.09 -14.66
N ASN A 130 15.64 6.36 -15.15
CA ASN A 130 15.85 7.07 -16.41
C ASN A 130 15.36 6.28 -17.63
N ASN A 131 15.60 4.97 -17.66
CA ASN A 131 15.12 4.08 -18.74
C ASN A 131 13.59 4.08 -18.80
N LEU A 132 12.92 4.00 -17.63
CA LEU A 132 11.46 4.06 -17.53
C LEU A 132 10.91 5.41 -18.02
N PHE A 133 11.51 6.52 -17.58
CA PHE A 133 11.11 7.85 -18.08
C PHE A 133 11.32 8.00 -19.58
N SER A 134 12.47 7.55 -20.11
CA SER A 134 12.77 7.63 -21.53
C SER A 134 11.73 6.87 -22.35
N TYR A 135 11.43 5.63 -21.97
CA TYR A 135 10.39 4.83 -22.63
C TYR A 135 9.02 5.56 -22.61
N LEU A 136 8.58 6.04 -21.43
CA LEU A 136 7.29 6.71 -21.31
C LEU A 136 7.20 7.99 -22.15
N ILE A 137 8.28 8.78 -22.20
CA ILE A 137 8.36 10.00 -22.99
C ILE A 137 8.38 9.69 -24.50
N ASP A 138 9.13 8.67 -24.90
CA ASP A 138 9.23 8.23 -26.29
C ASP A 138 7.86 7.73 -26.79
N GLU A 139 7.14 6.93 -25.98
CA GLU A 139 5.79 6.47 -26.33
C GLU A 139 4.79 7.64 -26.46
N ILE A 140 4.86 8.64 -25.58
CA ILE A 140 4.03 9.84 -25.68
C ILE A 140 4.27 10.61 -26.99
N GLY A 141 5.48 10.57 -27.51
CA GLY A 141 5.85 11.25 -28.76
C GLY A 141 5.44 10.51 -30.04
N LYS A 142 5.04 9.25 -29.96
CA LYS A 142 4.65 8.47 -31.15
C LYS A 142 3.23 8.83 -31.61
N PRO A 143 2.99 8.90 -32.95
CA PRO A 143 1.64 8.92 -33.47
C PRO A 143 1.00 7.56 -33.17
N GLY A 144 -0.12 7.55 -32.47
CA GLY A 144 -0.81 6.31 -32.16
C GLY A 144 -1.83 5.96 -33.23
N ASP A 145 -1.92 4.69 -33.61
CA ASP A 145 -3.01 4.15 -34.42
C ASP A 145 -4.11 3.63 -33.47
N MET A 146 -5.34 4.10 -33.64
CA MET A 146 -6.49 3.62 -32.85
C MET A 146 -7.05 2.34 -33.48
N ASP A 147 -7.36 1.34 -32.64
CA ASP A 147 -8.21 0.25 -33.09
C ASP A 147 -9.68 0.71 -33.28
N ASP A 148 -10.53 -0.16 -33.86
CA ASP A 148 -11.93 0.17 -34.17
C ASP A 148 -12.75 0.58 -32.94
N ASP A 149 -12.33 0.19 -31.73
CA ASP A 149 -12.95 0.56 -30.46
C ASP A 149 -12.33 1.84 -29.83
N GLY A 150 -11.28 2.41 -30.44
CA GLY A 150 -10.61 3.62 -29.96
C GLY A 150 -9.64 3.37 -28.80
N CYS A 151 -9.15 2.14 -28.63
CA CYS A 151 -8.30 1.73 -27.52
C CYS A 151 -7.05 0.99 -27.99
N TYR A 152 -5.90 1.48 -27.55
CA TYR A 152 -4.59 0.81 -27.71
C TYR A 152 -4.34 -0.14 -26.51
N ILE A 153 -5.01 -1.30 -26.47
CA ILE A 153 -4.98 -2.13 -25.23
C ILE A 153 -3.56 -2.66 -24.94
N GLU A 154 -2.83 -3.17 -25.92
CA GLU A 154 -1.52 -3.79 -25.70
C GLU A 154 -0.43 -2.76 -25.38
N GLU A 155 -0.37 -1.67 -26.13
CA GLU A 155 0.57 -0.56 -25.88
C GLU A 155 0.28 0.10 -24.53
N MET A 156 -1.00 0.33 -24.22
CA MET A 156 -1.41 0.87 -22.93
C MET A 156 -1.12 -0.06 -21.76
N LEU A 157 -1.13 -1.38 -21.95
CA LEU A 157 -0.72 -2.34 -20.91
C LEU A 157 0.77 -2.18 -20.57
N SER A 158 1.61 -2.08 -21.58
CA SER A 158 3.06 -1.87 -21.39
C SER A 158 3.34 -0.50 -20.78
N PHE A 159 2.64 0.54 -21.24
CA PHE A 159 2.75 1.90 -20.71
C PHE A 159 2.32 1.98 -19.24
N ASP A 160 1.15 1.41 -18.86
CA ASP A 160 0.65 1.37 -17.47
C ASP A 160 1.61 0.60 -16.55
N LYS A 161 2.22 -0.49 -17.07
CA LYS A 161 3.22 -1.27 -16.35
C LYS A 161 4.49 -0.47 -16.10
N ALA A 162 5.04 0.19 -17.13
CA ALA A 162 6.21 1.06 -17.00
C ALA A 162 5.97 2.18 -16.00
N LEU A 163 4.80 2.80 -16.05
CA LEU A 163 4.42 3.87 -15.12
C LEU A 163 4.30 3.37 -13.67
N SER A 164 3.74 2.18 -13.48
CA SER A 164 3.68 1.54 -12.17
C SER A 164 5.08 1.22 -11.62
N PHE A 165 5.99 0.71 -12.46
CA PHE A 165 7.37 0.45 -12.09
C PHE A 165 8.15 1.74 -11.79
N LEU A 166 7.87 2.82 -12.53
CA LEU A 166 8.46 4.13 -12.24
C LEU A 166 8.04 4.64 -10.86
N CYS A 167 6.76 4.55 -10.51
CA CYS A 167 6.28 4.91 -9.16
C CYS A 167 7.00 4.11 -8.09
N SER A 168 7.12 2.78 -8.28
CA SER A 168 7.85 1.91 -7.36
C SER A 168 9.31 2.30 -7.21
N GLU A 169 9.96 2.64 -8.32
CA GLU A 169 11.38 3.02 -8.33
C GLU A 169 11.60 4.35 -7.61
N LEU A 170 10.76 5.35 -7.86
CA LEU A 170 10.87 6.64 -7.18
C LEU A 170 10.69 6.50 -5.65
N LEU A 171 9.76 5.64 -5.21
CA LEU A 171 9.60 5.32 -3.79
C LEU A 171 10.83 4.58 -3.23
N ARG A 172 11.40 3.62 -3.98
CA ARG A 172 12.63 2.89 -3.60
C ARG A 172 13.84 3.81 -3.48
N LEU A 173 13.94 4.82 -4.34
CA LEU A 173 14.99 5.83 -4.27
C LEU A 173 14.89 6.71 -3.01
N GLY A 174 13.74 6.72 -2.33
CA GLY A 174 13.53 7.44 -1.07
C GLY A 174 12.61 8.66 -1.16
N TYR A 175 11.97 8.87 -2.30
CA TYR A 175 10.91 9.89 -2.39
C TYR A 175 9.71 9.50 -1.54
N SER A 176 9.09 10.49 -0.90
CA SER A 176 7.82 10.29 -0.21
C SER A 176 6.66 10.27 -1.21
N LYS A 177 5.64 9.45 -0.90
CA LYS A 177 4.39 9.40 -1.69
C LYS A 177 3.72 10.78 -1.78
N ASN A 178 3.75 11.55 -0.70
CA ASN A 178 3.18 12.90 -0.65
C ASN A 178 3.89 13.86 -1.61
N HIS A 179 5.22 13.85 -1.64
CA HIS A 179 6.00 14.70 -2.56
C HIS A 179 5.66 14.35 -4.01
N LEU A 180 5.67 13.07 -4.36
CA LEU A 180 5.35 12.60 -5.70
C LEU A 180 3.91 12.95 -6.10
N TYR A 181 2.94 12.83 -5.17
CA TYR A 181 1.55 13.25 -5.40
C TYR A 181 1.41 14.75 -5.69
N LEU A 182 2.16 15.60 -4.98
CA LEU A 182 2.19 17.04 -5.24
C LEU A 182 2.80 17.34 -6.62
N LYS A 183 3.89 16.64 -7.00
CA LYS A 183 4.47 16.75 -8.35
C LYS A 183 3.47 16.33 -9.43
N ALA A 184 2.78 15.19 -9.23
CA ALA A 184 1.71 14.73 -10.12
C ALA A 184 0.56 15.75 -10.24
N SER A 185 0.19 16.39 -9.13
CA SER A 185 -0.85 17.42 -9.13
C SER A 185 -0.44 18.68 -9.90
N ARG A 186 0.82 19.10 -9.77
CA ARG A 186 1.38 20.22 -10.55
C ARG A 186 1.48 19.90 -12.04
N LEU A 187 1.86 18.66 -12.37
CA LEU A 187 1.89 18.17 -13.75
C LEU A 187 0.48 18.19 -14.38
N LEU A 188 -0.54 17.74 -13.64
CA LEU A 188 -1.92 17.73 -14.09
C LEU A 188 -2.47 19.16 -14.35
N LYS A 189 -2.06 20.13 -13.51
CA LYS A 189 -2.41 21.56 -13.68
C LYS A 189 -1.62 22.26 -14.78
N GLY A 190 -0.65 21.60 -15.41
CA GLY A 190 0.22 22.18 -16.43
C GLY A 190 1.28 23.16 -15.89
N GLU A 191 1.52 23.19 -14.57
CA GLU A 191 2.56 24.01 -13.94
C GLU A 191 3.97 23.51 -14.26
N ILE A 192 4.11 22.21 -14.54
CA ILE A 192 5.34 21.56 -14.99
C ILE A 192 5.00 20.59 -16.11
N ASN A 193 5.96 20.26 -16.97
CA ASN A 193 5.82 19.19 -17.96
C ASN A 193 6.59 17.93 -17.52
N ILE A 194 6.41 16.81 -18.24
CA ILE A 194 7.00 15.52 -17.90
C ILE A 194 8.53 15.57 -17.94
N ASN A 195 9.13 16.24 -18.92
CA ASN A 195 10.59 16.38 -19.03
C ASN A 195 11.17 17.15 -17.83
N SER A 196 10.55 18.27 -17.47
CA SER A 196 10.95 19.05 -16.28
C SER A 196 10.78 18.24 -15.00
N MET A 197 9.72 17.43 -14.89
CA MET A 197 9.54 16.53 -13.75
C MET A 197 10.64 15.46 -13.69
N ARG A 198 10.99 14.83 -14.83
CA ARG A 198 12.09 13.87 -14.94
C ARG A 198 13.40 14.47 -14.47
N GLU A 199 13.78 15.64 -15.03
CA GLU A 199 15.01 16.34 -14.66
C GLU A 199 15.06 16.62 -13.16
N GLN A 200 13.98 17.16 -12.59
CA GLN A 200 13.92 17.47 -11.16
C GLN A 200 14.04 16.23 -10.28
N LEU A 201 13.39 15.11 -10.66
CA LEU A 201 13.42 13.89 -9.85
C LEU A 201 14.72 13.09 -10.01
N LEU A 202 15.37 13.13 -11.17
CA LEU A 202 16.62 12.40 -11.38
C LEU A 202 17.87 13.19 -10.92
N ALA A 203 17.81 14.53 -10.93
CA ALA A 203 18.91 15.39 -10.47
C ALA A 203 18.91 15.62 -8.95
N GLN A 204 17.83 15.28 -8.26
CA GLN A 204 17.72 15.56 -6.82
C GLN A 204 18.60 14.61 -6.01
N CYS A 205 19.48 15.20 -5.22
CA CYS A 205 20.31 14.48 -4.26
C CYS A 205 19.73 14.64 -2.85
N ASN A 206 20.13 13.74 -1.96
CA ASN A 206 19.85 13.90 -0.55
C ASN A 206 20.39 15.24 -0.04
N THR A 207 19.54 15.96 0.68
CA THR A 207 19.89 17.22 1.33
C THR A 207 19.62 17.14 2.82
N PHE A 208 20.28 17.99 3.60
CA PHE A 208 20.03 18.07 5.03
C PHE A 208 18.79 18.90 5.33
N TYR A 209 17.96 18.35 6.21
CA TYR A 209 16.78 18.99 6.75
C TYR A 209 16.89 19.08 8.27
N GLU A 210 16.50 20.21 8.83
CA GLU A 210 16.23 20.38 10.25
C GLU A 210 14.74 20.30 10.47
N VAL A 211 14.28 19.25 11.17
CA VAL A 211 12.89 19.03 11.50
C VAL A 211 12.68 19.34 12.97
N ILE A 212 11.82 20.31 13.24
CA ILE A 212 11.69 20.94 14.54
C ILE A 212 10.32 20.60 15.12
N TYR A 213 10.35 19.99 16.32
CA TYR A 213 9.16 19.69 17.11
C TYR A 213 9.08 20.63 18.31
N ARG A 214 7.86 21.03 18.67
CA ARG A 214 7.58 21.82 19.86
C ARG A 214 6.98 20.97 20.95
N PHE A 215 7.61 20.96 22.11
CA PHE A 215 7.21 20.23 23.30
C PHE A 215 6.63 21.16 24.34
N GLN A 216 5.74 20.63 25.16
CA GLN A 216 5.36 21.25 26.42
C GLN A 216 6.35 20.80 27.49
N SER A 217 7.09 21.75 28.06
CA SER A 217 8.01 21.49 29.18
C SER A 217 7.28 20.91 30.38
N ASN A 218 7.93 20.00 31.04
CA ASN A 218 7.57 19.49 32.35
C ASN A 218 8.84 19.18 33.14
N LYS A 219 8.71 18.96 34.46
CA LYS A 219 9.85 18.72 35.37
C LYS A 219 10.79 17.60 34.94
N TYR A 220 10.31 16.61 34.18
CA TYR A 220 11.11 15.47 33.71
C TYR A 220 11.91 15.84 32.44
N ILE A 221 11.29 16.55 31.50
CA ILE A 221 11.99 17.06 30.31
C ILE A 221 13.01 18.10 30.74
N ASP A 222 12.65 19.01 31.67
CA ASP A 222 13.55 20.05 32.16
C ASP A 222 14.80 19.47 32.84
N ALA A 223 14.64 18.39 33.60
CA ALA A 223 15.76 17.70 34.25
C ALA A 223 16.77 17.07 33.27
N CYS A 224 16.37 16.83 32.02
CA CYS A 224 17.21 16.18 31.01
C CYS A 224 17.34 16.99 29.71
N LYS A 225 16.89 18.26 29.70
CA LYS A 225 16.83 19.07 28.48
C LYS A 225 18.17 19.17 27.76
N ASP A 226 19.24 19.44 28.48
CA ASP A 226 20.59 19.60 27.91
C ASP A 226 21.13 18.28 27.37
N LYS A 227 20.91 17.18 28.11
CA LYS A 227 21.33 15.82 27.68
C LYS A 227 20.70 15.42 26.35
N TYR A 228 19.44 15.74 26.13
CA TYR A 228 18.73 15.40 24.88
C TYR A 228 18.69 16.53 23.86
N GLY A 229 19.36 17.67 24.15
CA GLY A 229 19.49 18.81 23.23
C GLY A 229 18.14 19.46 22.92
N PHE A 230 17.33 19.68 23.94
CA PHE A 230 16.18 20.58 23.82
C PHE A 230 16.65 22.03 23.93
N VAL A 231 16.04 22.90 23.15
CA VAL A 231 16.35 24.34 23.15
C VAL A 231 15.09 25.13 23.53
N ASP A 232 15.27 26.17 24.33
CA ASP A 232 14.24 27.14 24.70
C ASP A 232 14.37 28.46 23.90
N ASN A 233 15.55 28.75 23.37
CA ASN A 233 15.78 29.90 22.49
C ASN A 233 15.53 29.49 21.01
N VAL A 234 14.70 30.26 20.34
CA VAL A 234 14.31 30.04 18.93
C VAL A 234 14.96 31.02 17.96
N ASP A 235 15.86 31.89 18.44
CA ASP A 235 16.46 32.95 17.61
C ASP A 235 17.32 32.35 16.49
N ASP A 236 18.14 31.33 16.80
CA ASP A 236 18.89 30.56 15.79
C ASP A 236 17.99 29.91 14.72
N ILE A 237 16.78 29.52 15.12
CA ILE A 237 15.80 28.94 14.19
C ILE A 237 15.21 30.05 13.32
N LYS A 238 14.89 31.22 13.90
CA LYS A 238 14.34 32.37 13.18
C LYS A 238 15.33 32.94 12.17
N GLU A 239 16.61 33.00 12.52
CA GLU A 239 17.67 33.50 11.62
C GLU A 239 17.82 32.65 10.36
N LYS A 240 17.58 31.35 10.46
CA LYS A 240 17.60 30.40 9.30
C LYS A 240 16.40 30.57 8.39
N LEU A 241 15.32 31.20 8.85
CA LEU A 241 14.10 31.39 8.08
C LEU A 241 14.23 32.64 7.19
N THR A 242 14.92 32.50 6.08
CA THR A 242 15.09 33.59 5.11
C THR A 242 13.83 33.74 4.25
N ASN A 243 13.17 34.88 4.41
CA ASN A 243 12.10 35.40 3.54
C ASN A 243 10.72 34.70 3.68
N PRO A 244 9.93 35.13 4.67
CA PRO A 244 8.54 34.67 4.77
C PRO A 244 7.70 35.32 3.67
N ARG A 245 7.26 34.52 2.68
CA ARG A 245 6.18 34.93 1.79
C ARG A 245 4.86 34.88 2.55
N GLY A 246 4.36 36.05 2.97
CA GLY A 246 3.09 36.19 3.68
C GLY A 246 3.18 35.95 5.19
N GLU A 247 2.06 36.15 5.89
CA GLU A 247 1.93 35.77 7.30
C GLU A 247 2.07 34.26 7.44
N VAL A 248 3.21 33.84 7.94
CA VAL A 248 3.57 32.43 7.94
C VAL A 248 3.02 31.78 9.21
N PRO A 249 2.27 30.67 9.08
CA PRO A 249 1.69 29.96 10.24
C PRO A 249 2.70 29.60 11.33
N TYR A 250 3.99 29.51 11.01
CA TYR A 250 5.03 29.16 11.97
C TYR A 250 5.36 30.27 12.98
N LYS A 251 4.92 31.53 12.80
CA LYS A 251 5.15 32.58 13.80
C LYS A 251 4.55 32.21 15.15
N SER A 252 3.32 31.66 15.15
CA SER A 252 2.67 31.15 16.36
C SER A 252 3.42 29.94 16.94
N PHE A 253 3.91 29.04 16.08
CA PHE A 253 4.70 27.88 16.47
C PHE A 253 6.01 28.26 17.17
N LEU A 254 6.68 29.32 16.71
CA LEU A 254 7.92 29.84 17.27
C LEU A 254 7.72 30.90 18.37
N THR A 255 6.46 31.26 18.70
CA THR A 255 6.19 32.19 19.78
C THR A 255 6.62 31.58 21.12
N PRO A 256 7.49 32.22 21.90
CA PRO A 256 7.89 31.75 23.21
C PRO A 256 6.65 31.64 24.12
N ALA A 257 6.36 30.46 24.59
CA ALA A 257 5.41 30.25 25.69
C ALA A 257 6.20 29.84 26.92
N LYS A 258 5.70 30.19 28.10
CA LYS A 258 6.39 30.02 29.38
C LYS A 258 6.97 28.62 29.63
N ASN A 259 6.51 27.62 28.86
CA ASN A 259 6.89 26.21 28.98
C ASN A 259 7.10 25.54 27.60
N ALA A 260 7.53 26.25 26.58
CA ALA A 260 7.81 25.66 25.28
C ALA A 260 9.29 25.28 25.15
N LEU A 261 9.55 24.06 24.76
CA LEU A 261 10.87 23.56 24.39
C LEU A 261 10.83 23.06 22.96
N PHE A 262 11.95 23.21 22.26
CA PHE A 262 12.05 22.77 20.87
C PHE A 262 13.09 21.66 20.76
N LYS A 263 12.79 20.64 19.94
CA LYS A 263 13.74 19.60 19.58
C LYS A 263 13.97 19.62 18.09
N VAL A 264 15.24 19.77 17.71
CA VAL A 264 15.67 19.78 16.32
C VAL A 264 16.28 18.43 15.98
N PHE A 265 15.74 17.77 14.94
CA PHE A 265 16.33 16.58 14.34
C PHE A 265 16.95 16.94 12.99
N LYS A 266 18.25 16.65 12.83
CA LYS A 266 18.96 16.79 11.56
C LYS A 266 18.88 15.46 10.81
N VAL A 267 18.27 15.47 9.63
CA VAL A 267 18.08 14.28 8.81
C VAL A 267 18.44 14.57 7.36
N GLU A 268 18.97 13.57 6.69
CA GLU A 268 19.26 13.62 5.27
C GLU A 268 18.14 12.92 4.49
N ALA A 269 17.52 13.61 3.52
CA ALA A 269 16.40 13.11 2.75
C ALA A 269 16.33 13.70 1.34
N LEU A 270 15.55 13.08 0.44
CA LEU A 270 15.28 13.59 -0.90
C LEU A 270 14.21 14.70 -0.89
N ASP A 271 13.26 14.66 0.03
CA ASP A 271 12.18 15.63 0.11
C ASP A 271 11.76 15.90 1.57
N THR A 272 11.00 16.97 1.74
CA THR A 272 10.53 17.44 3.04
C THR A 272 9.69 16.41 3.79
N TYR A 273 8.82 15.67 3.11
CA TYR A 273 7.97 14.67 3.76
C TYR A 273 8.76 13.41 4.12
N ALA A 274 9.75 13.04 3.31
CA ALA A 274 10.70 11.99 3.66
C ALA A 274 11.53 12.38 4.88
N ALA A 275 11.94 13.66 4.99
CA ALA A 275 12.62 14.19 6.17
C ALA A 275 11.74 14.12 7.42
N ILE A 276 10.47 14.52 7.34
CA ILE A 276 9.51 14.42 8.44
C ILE A 276 9.35 12.96 8.88
N LYS A 277 9.23 12.01 7.94
CA LYS A 277 9.10 10.57 8.26
C LYS A 277 10.32 10.05 9.02
N LYS A 278 11.53 10.39 8.58
CA LYS A 278 12.78 10.02 9.27
C LYS A 278 12.88 10.64 10.67
N ALA A 279 12.55 11.93 10.81
CA ALA A 279 12.57 12.62 12.09
C ALA A 279 11.51 12.06 13.06
N LYS A 280 10.36 11.61 12.56
CA LYS A 280 9.32 10.96 13.37
C LYS A 280 9.82 9.66 14.02
N ASN A 281 10.61 8.86 13.32
CA ASN A 281 11.22 7.66 13.88
C ASN A 281 12.21 8.01 15.01
N LEU A 282 13.03 9.07 14.82
CA LEU A 282 13.93 9.56 15.86
C LEU A 282 13.16 10.14 17.06
N MET A 283 12.03 10.78 16.80
CA MET A 283 11.12 11.29 17.83
C MET A 283 10.53 10.15 18.65
N ALA A 284 10.07 9.06 18.01
CA ALA A 284 9.53 7.89 18.72
C ALA A 284 10.56 7.32 19.70
N LEU A 285 11.80 7.12 19.25
CA LEU A 285 12.89 6.64 20.11
C LEU A 285 13.17 7.60 21.29
N LEU A 286 13.12 8.91 21.05
CA LEU A 286 13.26 9.91 22.12
C LEU A 286 12.11 9.79 23.15
N LEU A 287 10.87 9.66 22.69
CA LEU A 287 9.70 9.50 23.53
C LEU A 287 9.78 8.24 24.39
N ASP A 288 10.18 7.11 23.81
CA ASP A 288 10.39 5.85 24.52
C ASP A 288 11.39 6.04 25.68
N THR A 289 12.47 6.78 25.41
CA THR A 289 13.47 7.06 26.43
C THR A 289 12.96 8.03 27.52
N LEU A 290 12.20 9.06 27.14
CA LEU A 290 11.62 10.02 28.09
C LEU A 290 10.54 9.42 28.97
N HIS A 291 9.89 8.33 28.52
CA HIS A 291 8.89 7.61 29.31
C HIS A 291 9.47 6.62 30.32
N LEU A 292 10.77 6.33 30.28
CA LEU A 292 11.41 5.45 31.25
C LEU A 292 11.26 6.02 32.68
N GLY A 293 10.69 5.21 33.57
CA GLY A 293 10.46 5.59 34.97
C GLY A 293 9.29 6.55 35.21
N ASN A 294 8.48 6.85 34.18
CA ASN A 294 7.43 7.86 34.27
C ASN A 294 6.10 7.38 33.67
N SER A 295 5.43 6.46 34.36
CA SER A 295 4.20 5.83 33.89
C SER A 295 2.97 6.76 33.83
N ALA A 296 3.01 7.93 34.50
CA ALA A 296 1.83 8.78 34.69
C ALA A 296 1.78 10.05 33.84
N GLN A 297 2.87 10.47 33.24
CA GLN A 297 2.92 11.72 32.45
C GLN A 297 3.49 11.48 31.07
N THR A 298 2.62 11.52 30.07
CA THR A 298 3.05 11.52 28.66
C THR A 298 3.67 12.87 28.31
N SER A 299 4.85 12.83 27.68
CA SER A 299 5.44 14.03 27.09
C SER A 299 4.53 14.53 25.97
N LYS A 300 4.02 15.75 26.12
CA LYS A 300 3.14 16.37 25.11
C LYS A 300 3.96 17.19 24.14
N PHE A 301 3.71 17.00 22.86
CA PHE A 301 4.24 17.84 21.80
C PHE A 301 3.11 18.33 20.90
N GLU A 302 3.35 19.42 20.21
CA GLU A 302 2.36 19.97 19.28
C GLU A 302 2.21 19.11 18.04
N SER A 303 1.01 19.12 17.47
CA SER A 303 0.69 18.41 16.20
C SER A 303 1.36 19.02 14.97
N ASN A 304 2.11 20.11 15.13
CA ASN A 304 2.76 20.81 14.05
C ASN A 304 4.27 20.61 14.09
N VAL A 305 4.88 20.63 12.91
CA VAL A 305 6.32 20.52 12.73
C VAL A 305 6.80 21.59 11.76
N LEU A 306 7.94 22.19 12.05
CA LEU A 306 8.62 23.12 11.16
C LEU A 306 9.84 22.44 10.56
N VAL A 307 9.99 22.52 9.24
CA VAL A 307 11.12 21.95 8.50
C VAL A 307 11.90 23.06 7.82
N ILE A 308 13.20 23.06 8.01
CA ILE A 308 14.12 24.03 7.41
C ILE A 308 15.16 23.26 6.59
N SER A 309 15.48 23.73 5.41
CA SER A 309 16.64 23.32 4.63
C SER A 309 17.06 24.46 3.69
N GLU A 310 18.29 24.39 3.19
CA GLU A 310 18.77 25.36 2.19
C GLU A 310 17.93 25.36 0.90
N ALA A 311 17.35 24.23 0.55
CA ALA A 311 16.46 24.09 -0.60
C ALA A 311 15.08 24.73 -0.40
N LEU A 312 14.68 25.00 0.85
CA LEU A 312 13.39 25.60 1.20
C LEU A 312 13.59 27.09 1.49
N LYS A 313 13.30 27.92 0.51
CA LYS A 313 13.32 29.38 0.68
C LYS A 313 12.26 29.82 1.71
N GLY A 314 12.56 29.78 3.00
CA GLY A 314 11.68 30.26 4.06
C GLY A 314 11.03 29.20 4.96
N GLY A 315 11.45 27.94 4.87
CA GLY A 315 10.93 26.87 5.71
C GLY A 315 9.62 26.26 5.20
N PHE A 316 9.28 25.11 5.75
CA PHE A 316 8.03 24.38 5.47
C PHE A 316 7.36 24.03 6.80
N TYR A 317 6.11 24.48 6.96
CA TYR A 317 5.31 24.22 8.14
C TYR A 317 4.24 23.17 7.80
N SER A 318 4.19 22.10 8.57
CA SER A 318 3.23 21.03 8.37
C SER A 318 2.57 20.66 9.70
N GLU A 319 1.27 20.46 9.67
CA GLU A 319 0.54 19.88 10.77
C GLU A 319 0.78 18.36 10.78
N LEU A 320 1.45 17.88 11.81
CA LEU A 320 1.44 16.46 12.14
C LEU A 320 0.13 16.16 12.84
N ARG A 321 -0.91 15.81 12.10
CA ARG A 321 -2.09 15.26 12.76
C ARG A 321 -1.64 14.01 13.51
N ASN A 322 -2.04 13.86 14.76
CA ASN A 322 -1.74 12.68 15.60
C ASN A 322 -2.17 11.35 14.96
N HIS A 323 -2.96 11.40 13.90
CA HIS A 323 -3.42 10.30 13.08
C HIS A 323 -2.74 10.25 11.70
N ASP A 324 -1.59 10.89 11.52
CA ASP A 324 -0.97 11.11 10.21
C ASP A 324 -0.25 9.91 9.58
N TYR A 325 -0.51 8.74 10.08
CA TYR A 325 -0.56 7.62 9.19
C TYR A 325 -1.95 7.64 8.52
N GLN A 326 -2.12 8.51 7.53
CA GLN A 326 -3.26 8.40 6.62
C GLN A 326 -3.06 7.09 5.87
N LEU A 327 -3.56 6.03 6.50
CA LEU A 327 -3.57 4.74 5.87
C LEU A 327 -4.31 4.91 4.55
N ASP A 328 -3.71 4.39 3.49
CA ASP A 328 -4.32 4.43 2.18
C ASP A 328 -5.69 3.75 2.25
N GLY A 329 -6.70 4.36 1.67
CA GLY A 329 -8.00 3.73 1.62
C GLY A 329 -9.18 4.62 1.27
N ILE A 330 -10.18 3.99 0.66
CA ILE A 330 -11.50 4.57 0.53
C ILE A 330 -12.28 4.16 1.79
N TYR A 331 -12.47 5.10 2.68
CA TYR A 331 -13.32 4.93 3.85
C TYR A 331 -14.44 5.95 3.73
N GLU A 332 -15.65 5.46 3.65
CA GLU A 332 -16.83 6.30 3.70
C GLU A 332 -17.18 6.53 5.17
N ASN A 333 -17.15 7.79 5.58
CA ASN A 333 -17.68 8.22 6.87
C ASN A 333 -19.16 8.58 6.72
N ASP A 334 -19.96 7.59 6.30
CA ASP A 334 -21.40 7.77 6.26
C ASP A 334 -21.99 7.38 7.63
N PRO A 335 -22.59 8.35 8.36
CA PRO A 335 -23.20 8.09 9.64
C PRO A 335 -24.33 7.07 9.59
N GLU A 336 -25.10 7.02 8.50
CA GLU A 336 -26.22 6.08 8.36
C GLU A 336 -25.72 4.64 8.24
N ILE A 337 -24.70 4.43 7.39
CA ILE A 337 -24.05 3.13 7.22
C ILE A 337 -23.41 2.68 8.55
N SER A 338 -22.68 3.58 9.20
CA SER A 338 -22.06 3.29 10.49
C SER A 338 -23.11 2.89 11.56
N ASN A 339 -24.24 3.58 11.60
CA ASN A 339 -25.30 3.25 12.55
C ASN A 339 -25.99 1.94 12.21
N ARG A 340 -26.23 1.64 10.93
CA ARG A 340 -26.76 0.35 10.48
C ARG A 340 -25.86 -0.80 10.90
N LEU A 341 -24.56 -0.70 10.69
CA LEU A 341 -23.59 -1.75 11.08
C LEU A 341 -23.55 -1.95 12.61
N LYS A 342 -23.68 -0.87 13.41
CA LYS A 342 -23.77 -0.99 14.87
C LYS A 342 -25.03 -1.77 15.29
N LEU A 343 -26.18 -1.45 14.69
CA LEU A 343 -27.43 -2.17 14.96
C LEU A 343 -27.30 -3.66 14.58
N HIS A 344 -26.71 -3.98 13.41
CA HIS A 344 -26.47 -5.36 13.03
C HIS A 344 -25.58 -6.12 14.03
N VAL A 345 -24.52 -5.48 14.54
CA VAL A 345 -23.67 -6.08 15.57
C VAL A 345 -24.45 -6.37 16.86
N ASP A 346 -25.26 -5.42 17.33
CA ASP A 346 -26.07 -5.62 18.54
C ASP A 346 -27.10 -6.75 18.35
N GLU A 347 -27.73 -6.83 17.18
CA GLU A 347 -28.65 -7.93 16.83
C GLU A 347 -27.93 -9.28 16.75
N ILE A 348 -26.73 -9.36 16.16
CA ILE A 348 -25.90 -10.57 16.10
C ILE A 348 -25.56 -11.04 17.53
N LEU A 349 -25.14 -10.14 18.40
CA LEU A 349 -24.72 -10.46 19.75
C LEU A 349 -25.89 -11.00 20.61
N SER A 350 -27.11 -10.56 20.35
CA SER A 350 -28.34 -11.05 21.00
C SER A 350 -28.99 -12.25 20.30
N SER A 351 -28.58 -12.56 19.05
CA SER A 351 -29.18 -13.61 18.22
C SER A 351 -28.94 -15.01 18.80
N LYS A 352 -29.96 -15.86 18.79
CA LYS A 352 -29.84 -17.30 19.09
C LYS A 352 -29.31 -18.12 17.90
N PHE A 353 -29.26 -17.53 16.72
CA PHE A 353 -28.80 -18.20 15.50
C PHE A 353 -27.29 -18.15 15.32
N VAL A 354 -26.58 -17.30 16.02
CA VAL A 354 -25.11 -17.21 15.97
C VAL A 354 -24.53 -17.88 17.21
N LYS A 355 -23.64 -18.86 17.02
CA LYS A 355 -22.98 -19.58 18.13
C LYS A 355 -22.13 -18.61 18.99
N ASP A 356 -22.04 -18.87 20.29
CA ASP A 356 -21.34 -18.01 21.23
C ASP A 356 -19.84 -17.86 20.90
N ASP A 357 -19.19 -18.92 20.45
CA ASP A 357 -17.79 -18.83 19.97
C ASP A 357 -17.63 -17.83 18.82
N ALA A 358 -18.56 -17.78 17.86
CA ALA A 358 -18.52 -16.82 16.76
C ALA A 358 -18.77 -15.38 17.25
N LYS A 359 -19.66 -15.18 18.22
CA LYS A 359 -19.88 -13.86 18.85
C LYS A 359 -18.64 -13.36 19.58
N GLU A 360 -17.99 -14.23 20.37
CA GLU A 360 -16.76 -13.86 21.09
C GLU A 360 -15.61 -13.50 20.16
N ARG A 361 -15.46 -14.20 19.03
CA ARG A 361 -14.49 -13.88 17.99
C ARG A 361 -14.77 -12.53 17.34
N LEU A 362 -16.03 -12.26 17.01
CA LEU A 362 -16.44 -10.97 16.46
C LEU A 362 -16.13 -9.83 17.45
N LYS A 363 -16.50 -9.98 18.74
CA LYS A 363 -16.19 -9.00 19.80
C LYS A 363 -14.69 -8.75 19.92
N SER A 364 -13.90 -9.83 19.91
CA SER A 364 -12.43 -9.73 20.02
C SER A 364 -11.83 -9.02 18.82
N ALA A 365 -12.27 -9.34 17.60
CA ALA A 365 -11.80 -8.68 16.39
C ALA A 365 -12.16 -7.19 16.36
N LEU A 366 -13.40 -6.82 16.73
CA LEU A 366 -13.82 -5.41 16.84
C LEU A 366 -13.02 -4.65 17.92
N ARG A 367 -12.72 -5.30 19.06
CA ARG A 367 -11.86 -4.73 20.11
C ARG A 367 -10.47 -4.41 19.57
N HIS A 368 -9.83 -5.34 18.86
CA HIS A 368 -8.48 -5.13 18.31
C HIS A 368 -8.47 -4.13 17.15
N LEU A 369 -9.54 -4.07 16.33
CA LEU A 369 -9.73 -3.00 15.34
C LEU A 369 -9.75 -1.63 16.03
N ARG A 370 -10.50 -1.48 17.15
CA ARG A 370 -10.54 -0.24 17.92
C ARG A 370 -9.17 0.11 18.51
N ILE A 371 -8.51 -0.84 19.19
CA ILE A 371 -7.18 -0.63 19.77
C ILE A 371 -6.18 -0.17 18.70
N ALA A 372 -6.21 -0.79 17.53
CA ALA A 372 -5.38 -0.39 16.40
C ALA A 372 -5.69 1.04 15.94
N ASN A 373 -6.98 1.39 15.79
CA ASN A 373 -7.38 2.73 15.35
C ASN A 373 -7.00 3.81 16.38
N ASP A 374 -7.08 3.50 17.67
CA ASP A 374 -6.75 4.42 18.77
C ASP A 374 -5.22 4.55 18.99
N SER A 375 -4.43 3.63 18.48
CA SER A 375 -2.97 3.65 18.65
C SER A 375 -2.33 4.77 17.83
N ASN A 376 -1.38 5.49 18.45
CA ASN A 376 -0.54 6.49 17.77
C ASN A 376 0.69 5.87 17.11
N ASP A 377 0.97 4.61 17.40
CA ASP A 377 2.10 3.86 16.87
C ASP A 377 1.68 2.94 15.72
N LEU A 378 2.42 2.99 14.60
CA LEU A 378 2.08 2.25 13.39
C LEU A 378 2.30 0.75 13.55
N GLU A 379 3.34 0.36 14.30
CA GLU A 379 3.65 -1.05 14.56
C GLU A 379 2.56 -1.67 15.44
N SER A 380 2.14 -0.96 16.47
CA SER A 380 1.02 -1.36 17.31
C SER A 380 -0.28 -1.49 16.52
N ARG A 381 -0.56 -0.57 15.57
CA ARG A 381 -1.70 -0.70 14.64
C ARG A 381 -1.61 -1.97 13.82
N PHE A 382 -0.46 -2.20 13.20
CA PHE A 382 -0.23 -3.36 12.36
C PHE A 382 -0.44 -4.67 13.13
N VAL A 383 0.17 -4.79 14.30
CA VAL A 383 0.06 -5.98 15.15
C VAL A 383 -1.39 -6.20 15.60
N ASN A 384 -2.11 -5.17 16.02
CA ASN A 384 -3.50 -5.31 16.45
C ASN A 384 -4.46 -5.66 15.30
N TYR A 385 -4.27 -5.12 14.09
CA TYR A 385 -5.05 -5.55 12.92
C TYR A 385 -4.79 -7.04 12.61
N TRP A 386 -3.54 -7.49 12.72
CA TRP A 386 -3.22 -8.89 12.53
C TRP A 386 -3.84 -9.79 13.61
N ILE A 387 -3.77 -9.41 14.87
CA ILE A 387 -4.41 -10.13 15.98
C ILE A 387 -5.93 -10.23 15.76
N ALA A 388 -6.57 -9.18 15.26
CA ALA A 388 -7.99 -9.23 14.91
C ALA A 388 -8.30 -10.32 13.87
N LEU A 389 -7.45 -10.45 12.83
CA LEU A 389 -7.57 -11.55 11.87
C LEU A 389 -7.32 -12.91 12.52
N GLU A 390 -6.29 -13.04 13.38
CA GLU A 390 -6.03 -14.29 14.10
C GLU A 390 -7.24 -14.73 14.92
N PHE A 391 -7.95 -13.82 15.59
CA PHE A 391 -9.18 -14.15 16.32
C PHE A 391 -10.29 -14.68 15.39
N ILE A 392 -10.48 -14.07 14.23
CA ILE A 392 -11.50 -14.52 13.26
C ILE A 392 -11.15 -15.91 12.74
N PHE A 393 -9.89 -16.12 12.31
CA PHE A 393 -9.48 -17.31 11.55
C PHE A 393 -8.94 -18.46 12.42
N SER A 394 -8.66 -18.27 13.70
CA SER A 394 -8.22 -19.35 14.59
C SER A 394 -9.30 -20.43 14.73
N SER A 395 -8.91 -21.65 15.05
CA SER A 395 -9.85 -22.74 15.34
C SER A 395 -9.26 -23.63 16.43
N PRO A 396 -10.02 -23.89 17.51
CA PRO A 396 -9.57 -24.83 18.56
C PRO A 396 -9.67 -26.30 18.09
N ILE A 397 -10.40 -26.57 17.01
CA ILE A 397 -10.69 -27.92 16.53
C ILE A 397 -9.75 -28.30 15.38
N SER A 398 -9.29 -27.32 14.59
CA SER A 398 -8.41 -27.59 13.45
C SER A 398 -6.95 -27.71 13.90
N HIS A 399 -6.28 -28.76 13.44
CA HIS A 399 -4.82 -28.91 13.60
C HIS A 399 -4.02 -28.03 12.63
N GLU A 400 -4.69 -27.32 11.69
CA GLU A 400 -4.03 -26.39 10.80
C GLU A 400 -3.53 -25.15 11.56
N ASN A 401 -2.33 -24.71 11.19
CA ASN A 401 -1.80 -23.44 11.67
C ASN A 401 -2.73 -22.27 11.30
N THR A 402 -2.97 -21.34 12.22
CA THR A 402 -3.82 -20.16 12.03
C THR A 402 -3.43 -19.36 10.79
N PHE A 403 -2.14 -19.22 10.51
CA PHE A 403 -1.66 -18.54 9.30
C PHE A 403 -2.11 -19.24 8.00
N VAL A 404 -2.06 -20.57 7.93
CA VAL A 404 -2.53 -21.34 6.76
C VAL A 404 -4.02 -21.09 6.53
N ARG A 405 -4.79 -21.07 7.62
CA ARG A 405 -6.22 -20.75 7.57
C ARG A 405 -6.49 -19.31 7.12
N ILE A 406 -5.74 -18.33 7.66
CA ILE A 406 -5.82 -16.94 7.22
C ILE A 406 -5.55 -16.87 5.71
N LYS A 407 -4.44 -17.44 5.24
CA LYS A 407 -4.07 -17.40 3.82
C LYS A 407 -5.18 -17.99 2.95
N LYS A 408 -5.69 -19.17 3.29
CA LYS A 408 -6.73 -19.86 2.52
C LYS A 408 -8.03 -19.05 2.46
N HIS A 409 -8.62 -18.76 3.61
CA HIS A 409 -9.96 -18.19 3.69
C HIS A 409 -10.00 -16.69 3.36
N LEU A 410 -8.98 -15.93 3.77
CA LEU A 410 -8.87 -14.50 3.42
C LEU A 410 -8.80 -14.31 1.91
N VAL A 411 -7.99 -15.12 1.21
CA VAL A 411 -7.91 -15.07 -0.26
C VAL A 411 -9.26 -15.36 -0.90
N ASN A 412 -9.99 -16.36 -0.44
CA ASN A 412 -11.31 -16.68 -0.97
C ASN A 412 -12.30 -15.52 -0.78
N ILE A 413 -12.37 -14.93 0.42
CA ILE A 413 -13.25 -13.80 0.71
C ILE A 413 -12.90 -12.58 -0.17
N LEU A 414 -11.61 -12.27 -0.32
CA LEU A 414 -11.16 -11.12 -1.11
C LEU A 414 -11.37 -11.32 -2.61
N CYS A 415 -11.17 -12.53 -3.13
CA CYS A 415 -11.38 -12.85 -4.54
C CYS A 415 -12.85 -12.87 -4.92
N TYR A 416 -13.74 -13.31 -4.02
CA TYR A 416 -15.19 -13.41 -4.27
C TYR A 416 -15.79 -12.12 -4.85
N SER A 417 -15.50 -10.98 -4.27
CA SER A 417 -16.05 -9.70 -4.69
C SER A 417 -15.11 -8.84 -5.55
N TYR A 418 -13.94 -9.37 -5.93
CA TYR A 418 -12.89 -8.55 -6.57
C TYR A 418 -13.33 -7.88 -7.87
N THR A 419 -13.90 -8.63 -8.80
CA THR A 419 -14.33 -8.12 -10.11
C THR A 419 -15.48 -7.13 -9.95
N ALA A 420 -16.50 -7.49 -9.17
CA ALA A 420 -17.65 -6.61 -8.91
C ALA A 420 -17.22 -5.27 -8.27
N ARG A 421 -16.31 -5.28 -7.31
CA ARG A 421 -15.78 -4.06 -6.70
C ARG A 421 -15.05 -3.17 -7.72
N ASN A 422 -14.26 -3.75 -8.61
CA ASN A 422 -13.57 -2.98 -9.65
C ASN A 422 -14.55 -2.34 -10.64
N VAL A 423 -15.60 -3.05 -11.04
CA VAL A 423 -16.64 -2.51 -11.94
C VAL A 423 -17.42 -1.39 -11.26
N ARG A 424 -17.84 -1.58 -10.00
CA ARG A 424 -18.53 -0.50 -9.25
C ARG A 424 -17.65 0.72 -9.00
N TYR A 425 -16.32 0.53 -8.88
CA TYR A 425 -15.42 1.67 -8.82
C TYR A 425 -15.39 2.45 -10.16
N LEU A 426 -15.43 1.75 -11.29
CA LEU A 426 -15.59 2.40 -12.59
C LEU A 426 -16.91 3.14 -12.72
N ASP A 427 -18.00 2.57 -12.22
CA ASP A 427 -19.30 3.27 -12.08
C ASP A 427 -19.12 4.62 -11.35
N THR A 428 -18.48 4.58 -10.19
CA THR A 428 -18.24 5.80 -9.39
C THR A 428 -17.43 6.85 -10.15
N LEU A 429 -16.44 6.42 -10.95
CA LEU A 429 -15.65 7.35 -11.77
C LEU A 429 -16.48 7.96 -12.89
N LEU A 430 -17.33 7.18 -13.55
CA LEU A 430 -18.18 7.64 -14.65
C LEU A 430 -19.26 8.61 -14.17
N HIS A 431 -19.85 8.37 -13.00
CA HIS A 431 -20.78 9.31 -12.37
C HIS A 431 -20.10 10.64 -12.02
N LYS A 432 -18.86 10.59 -11.50
CA LYS A 432 -18.08 11.81 -11.21
C LYS A 432 -17.72 12.62 -12.45
N GLU A 433 -17.62 11.97 -13.59
CA GLU A 433 -17.34 12.61 -14.89
C GLU A 433 -18.62 12.97 -15.66
N GLU A 434 -19.79 12.76 -15.06
CA GLU A 434 -21.10 13.05 -15.65
C GLU A 434 -21.35 12.30 -16.98
N VAL A 435 -20.66 11.18 -17.19
CA VAL A 435 -20.81 10.33 -18.37
C VAL A 435 -21.92 9.32 -18.20
N LEU A 436 -22.16 8.89 -16.96
CA LEU A 436 -23.21 7.95 -16.58
C LEU A 436 -24.25 8.65 -15.72
N LEU A 437 -25.54 8.47 -16.05
CA LEU A 437 -26.64 9.01 -15.23
C LEU A 437 -26.75 8.25 -13.92
N ALA A 438 -27.23 8.89 -12.85
CA ALA A 438 -27.28 8.36 -11.50
C ALA A 438 -28.04 7.03 -11.37
N GLU A 439 -29.01 6.80 -12.24
CA GLU A 439 -29.85 5.60 -12.29
C GLU A 439 -29.26 4.42 -13.08
N ASN A 440 -28.17 4.64 -13.81
CA ASN A 440 -27.54 3.61 -14.67
C ASN A 440 -26.31 3.00 -14.00
N SER A 441 -26.11 1.69 -14.19
CA SER A 441 -24.93 0.97 -13.70
C SER A 441 -24.28 0.14 -14.80
N LEU A 442 -22.95 0.11 -14.83
CA LEU A 442 -22.17 -0.75 -15.72
C LEU A 442 -22.50 -2.24 -15.58
N ILE A 443 -22.98 -2.66 -14.41
CA ILE A 443 -23.33 -4.05 -14.11
C ILE A 443 -24.52 -4.51 -14.98
N GLU A 444 -25.45 -3.62 -15.27
CA GLU A 444 -26.68 -3.89 -16.00
C GLU A 444 -26.55 -3.69 -17.51
N MET A 445 -25.44 -3.07 -17.96
CA MET A 445 -25.21 -2.73 -19.36
C MET A 445 -24.80 -3.93 -20.20
N THR A 446 -25.34 -3.99 -21.42
CA THR A 446 -24.93 -4.93 -22.48
C THR A 446 -23.56 -4.56 -23.06
N ASP A 447 -22.95 -5.47 -23.82
CA ASP A 447 -21.65 -5.23 -24.48
C ASP A 447 -21.69 -4.08 -25.49
N ASN A 448 -22.86 -3.86 -26.15
CA ASN A 448 -23.04 -2.78 -27.09
C ASN A 448 -23.10 -1.42 -26.36
N GLU A 449 -23.78 -1.36 -25.22
CA GLU A 449 -23.84 -0.15 -24.38
C GLU A 449 -22.48 0.19 -23.81
N TRP A 450 -21.69 -0.82 -23.38
CA TRP A 450 -20.30 -0.61 -22.98
C TRP A 450 -19.45 -0.04 -24.12
N SER A 451 -19.60 -0.57 -25.35
CA SER A 451 -18.86 -0.05 -26.51
C SER A 451 -19.23 1.41 -26.81
N HIS A 452 -20.51 1.74 -26.74
CA HIS A 452 -20.97 3.11 -26.92
C HIS A 452 -20.46 4.04 -25.82
N LEU A 453 -20.49 3.59 -24.57
CA LEU A 453 -19.98 4.35 -23.42
C LEU A 453 -18.49 4.63 -23.56
N ILE A 454 -17.69 3.63 -23.91
CA ILE A 454 -16.23 3.76 -24.11
C ILE A 454 -15.90 4.87 -25.11
N LYS A 455 -16.66 4.97 -26.23
CA LYS A 455 -16.44 6.00 -27.26
C LYS A 455 -16.74 7.41 -26.76
N ASN A 456 -17.61 7.57 -25.77
CA ASN A 456 -18.03 8.86 -25.22
C ASN A 456 -17.21 9.36 -24.04
N VAL A 457 -16.40 8.49 -23.41
CA VAL A 457 -15.55 8.88 -22.29
C VAL A 457 -14.37 9.72 -22.76
N LYS A 458 -14.25 10.94 -22.24
CA LYS A 458 -13.16 11.87 -22.58
C LYS A 458 -11.87 11.60 -21.79
N ASN A 459 -12.01 11.07 -20.59
CA ASN A 459 -10.86 10.76 -19.72
C ASN A 459 -10.21 9.46 -20.19
N ARG A 460 -9.03 9.54 -20.77
CA ARG A 460 -8.32 8.40 -21.36
C ARG A 460 -7.97 7.30 -20.36
N MET A 461 -7.72 7.66 -19.09
CA MET A 461 -7.48 6.65 -18.05
C MET A 461 -8.76 5.83 -17.77
N VAL A 462 -9.91 6.48 -17.65
CA VAL A 462 -11.20 5.81 -17.44
C VAL A 462 -11.58 4.99 -18.67
N GLN A 463 -11.40 5.54 -19.85
CA GLN A 463 -11.64 4.85 -21.14
C GLN A 463 -10.82 3.55 -21.23
N TYR A 464 -9.50 3.61 -20.99
CA TYR A 464 -8.63 2.44 -21.00
C TYR A 464 -9.08 1.39 -19.99
N ARG A 465 -9.48 1.79 -18.79
CA ARG A 465 -9.97 0.87 -17.76
C ARG A 465 -11.25 0.17 -18.16
N LEU A 466 -12.17 0.90 -18.80
CA LEU A 466 -13.39 0.32 -19.36
C LEU A 466 -13.05 -0.71 -20.45
N CYS A 467 -12.18 -0.36 -21.40
CA CYS A 467 -11.72 -1.29 -22.44
C CYS A 467 -11.10 -2.54 -21.85
N LYS A 468 -10.18 -2.37 -20.89
CA LYS A 468 -9.51 -3.47 -20.20
C LYS A 468 -10.51 -4.36 -19.45
N MET A 469 -11.45 -3.77 -18.72
CA MET A 469 -12.47 -4.53 -18.00
C MET A 469 -13.40 -5.25 -18.97
N LYS A 470 -13.87 -4.58 -20.02
CA LYS A 470 -14.67 -5.20 -21.09
C LYS A 470 -13.94 -6.39 -21.71
N SER A 471 -12.64 -6.24 -22.03
CA SER A 471 -11.81 -7.34 -22.57
C SER A 471 -11.72 -8.52 -21.60
N TYR A 472 -11.60 -8.30 -20.30
CA TYR A 472 -11.64 -9.39 -19.33
C TYR A 472 -13.01 -10.07 -19.25
N LEU A 473 -14.09 -9.28 -19.26
CA LEU A 473 -15.47 -9.78 -19.14
C LEU A 473 -16.00 -10.47 -20.41
N SER A 474 -15.37 -10.24 -21.58
CA SER A 474 -15.81 -10.80 -22.86
C SER A 474 -15.59 -12.32 -23.00
N ASN A 475 -14.72 -12.92 -22.18
CA ASN A 475 -14.32 -14.31 -22.33
C ASN A 475 -14.06 -14.97 -20.97
N LYS A 476 -14.66 -16.16 -20.76
CA LYS A 476 -14.50 -16.95 -19.50
C LYS A 476 -13.03 -17.25 -19.15
N GLY A 477 -12.18 -17.48 -20.16
CA GLY A 477 -10.75 -17.69 -19.98
C GLY A 477 -10.06 -16.44 -19.41
N LYS A 478 -10.30 -15.29 -20.00
CA LYS A 478 -9.73 -14.00 -19.55
C LYS A 478 -10.19 -13.60 -18.14
N ILE A 479 -11.48 -13.83 -17.82
CA ILE A 479 -11.98 -13.62 -16.44
C ILE A 479 -11.21 -14.53 -15.47
N GLY A 480 -11.04 -15.81 -15.83
CA GLY A 480 -10.31 -16.77 -15.01
C GLY A 480 -8.85 -16.37 -14.77
N GLU A 481 -8.16 -15.92 -15.80
CA GLU A 481 -6.79 -15.40 -15.69
C GLU A 481 -6.72 -14.15 -14.81
N TYR A 482 -7.66 -13.22 -14.97
CA TYR A 482 -7.74 -11.99 -14.18
C TYR A 482 -7.91 -12.28 -12.68
N ILE A 483 -8.84 -13.16 -12.32
CA ILE A 483 -9.10 -13.55 -10.92
C ILE A 483 -7.92 -14.37 -10.37
N SER A 484 -7.37 -15.31 -11.16
CA SER A 484 -6.22 -16.14 -10.75
C SER A 484 -4.96 -15.30 -10.52
N CYS A 485 -4.72 -14.28 -11.35
CA CYS A 485 -3.64 -13.33 -11.15
C CYS A 485 -3.82 -12.55 -9.83
N HIS A 486 -5.04 -12.11 -9.53
CA HIS A 486 -5.34 -11.44 -8.26
C HIS A 486 -5.15 -12.38 -7.07
N LYS A 487 -5.64 -13.61 -7.16
CA LYS A 487 -5.46 -14.66 -6.13
C LYS A 487 -3.99 -14.85 -5.77
N LYS A 488 -3.16 -15.09 -6.79
CA LYS A 488 -1.70 -15.29 -6.59
C LYS A 488 -1.05 -14.06 -5.99
N ASN A 489 -1.48 -12.91 -6.43
CA ASN A 489 -1.03 -11.65 -5.90
C ASN A 489 -1.38 -11.47 -4.41
N LEU A 490 -2.54 -11.86 -3.97
CA LEU A 490 -2.94 -11.83 -2.55
C LEU A 490 -2.11 -12.83 -1.72
N GLU A 491 -1.89 -14.03 -2.24
CA GLU A 491 -1.09 -15.05 -1.55
C GLU A 491 0.32 -14.54 -1.22
N TRP A 492 1.01 -13.94 -2.20
CA TRP A 492 2.32 -13.32 -1.98
C TRP A 492 2.27 -12.22 -0.92
N HIS A 493 1.24 -11.38 -1.00
CA HIS A 493 1.12 -10.26 -0.09
C HIS A 493 0.79 -10.67 1.35
N ILE A 494 -0.10 -11.63 1.54
CA ILE A 494 -0.46 -12.12 2.88
C ILE A 494 0.75 -12.78 3.55
N VAL A 495 1.56 -13.54 2.80
CA VAL A 495 2.80 -14.12 3.31
C VAL A 495 3.81 -13.04 3.71
N ARG A 496 3.91 -11.96 2.92
CA ARG A 496 4.75 -10.79 3.25
C ARG A 496 4.29 -10.11 4.54
N ILE A 497 2.99 -9.86 4.69
CA ILE A 497 2.41 -9.29 5.91
C ILE A 497 2.71 -10.17 7.13
N TYR A 498 2.51 -11.49 7.00
CA TYR A 498 2.79 -12.44 8.09
C TYR A 498 4.27 -12.42 8.51
N ARG A 499 5.17 -12.36 7.54
CA ARG A 499 6.61 -12.21 7.82
C ARG A 499 6.90 -10.92 8.57
N MET A 500 6.38 -9.79 8.10
CA MET A 500 6.56 -8.48 8.77
C MET A 500 6.07 -8.53 10.23
N ARG A 501 4.93 -9.19 10.47
CA ARG A 501 4.42 -9.41 11.84
C ARG A 501 5.40 -10.19 12.70
N ASN A 502 5.95 -11.28 12.15
CA ASN A 502 6.90 -12.11 12.91
C ASN A 502 8.19 -11.37 13.21
N GLU A 503 8.71 -10.60 12.28
CA GLU A 503 9.90 -9.77 12.47
C GLU A 503 9.67 -8.69 13.53
N LEU A 504 8.50 -8.01 13.51
CA LEU A 504 8.14 -7.02 14.53
C LEU A 504 8.05 -7.63 15.93
N ILE A 505 7.43 -8.79 16.07
CA ILE A 505 7.19 -9.41 17.39
C ILE A 505 8.46 -10.08 17.94
N HIS A 506 9.24 -10.73 17.07
CA HIS A 506 10.37 -11.55 17.53
C HIS A 506 11.72 -10.85 17.44
N GLU A 507 11.88 -9.87 16.56
CA GLU A 507 13.16 -9.19 16.34
C GLU A 507 13.15 -7.74 16.83
N ALA A 508 11.99 -7.21 17.23
CA ALA A 508 11.77 -5.78 17.59
C ALA A 508 12.37 -4.84 16.52
N ALA A 509 12.37 -5.27 15.25
CA ALA A 509 13.00 -4.55 14.17
C ALA A 509 12.05 -3.48 13.62
N LEU A 510 12.42 -2.21 13.74
CA LEU A 510 11.73 -1.10 13.09
C LEU A 510 11.82 -1.24 11.56
N LYS A 511 10.70 -1.50 10.90
CA LYS A 511 10.65 -1.65 9.44
C LYS A 511 10.34 -0.32 8.75
N GLN A 512 11.11 -0.01 7.71
CA GLN A 512 10.99 1.27 7.00
C GLN A 512 9.67 1.43 6.21
N ASP A 513 9.03 0.34 5.75
CA ASP A 513 7.86 0.38 4.86
C ASP A 513 6.60 -0.33 5.37
N ILE A 514 6.41 -0.34 6.68
CA ILE A 514 5.23 -0.95 7.31
C ILE A 514 3.91 -0.22 6.97
N GLU A 515 3.97 1.06 6.56
CA GLU A 515 2.79 1.90 6.31
C GLU A 515 1.87 1.32 5.23
N GLY A 516 2.44 0.90 4.09
CA GLY A 516 1.67 0.27 3.02
C GLY A 516 1.06 -1.06 3.45
N ALA A 517 1.82 -1.89 4.14
CA ALA A 517 1.34 -3.17 4.66
C ALA A 517 0.23 -2.99 5.71
N THR A 518 0.35 -1.97 6.59
CA THR A 518 -0.67 -1.64 7.59
C THR A 518 -1.97 -1.19 6.92
N SER A 519 -1.89 -0.36 5.89
CA SER A 519 -3.04 0.10 5.11
C SER A 519 -3.79 -1.07 4.48
N ASN A 520 -3.06 -2.00 3.86
CA ASN A 520 -3.67 -3.17 3.24
C ASN A 520 -4.26 -4.13 4.28
N LEU A 521 -3.56 -4.35 5.37
CA LEU A 521 -4.02 -5.22 6.45
C LEU A 521 -5.33 -4.69 7.08
N ARG A 522 -5.41 -3.36 7.32
CA ARG A 522 -6.65 -2.73 7.73
C ARG A 522 -7.77 -2.94 6.72
N TYR A 523 -7.50 -2.72 5.44
CA TYR A 523 -8.47 -2.92 4.37
C TYR A 523 -8.99 -4.36 4.34
N TYR A 524 -8.10 -5.35 4.44
CA TYR A 524 -8.48 -6.77 4.47
C TYR A 524 -9.34 -7.10 5.67
N LEU A 525 -8.94 -6.65 6.86
CA LEU A 525 -9.69 -6.87 8.09
C LEU A 525 -11.09 -6.26 8.02
N VAL A 526 -11.20 -5.01 7.57
CA VAL A 526 -12.49 -4.31 7.47
C VAL A 526 -13.41 -5.00 6.47
N LEU A 527 -12.88 -5.45 5.34
CA LEU A 527 -13.67 -6.17 4.34
C LEU A 527 -14.17 -7.51 4.88
N VAL A 528 -13.33 -8.26 5.59
CA VAL A 528 -13.73 -9.52 6.24
C VAL A 528 -14.80 -9.26 7.30
N LEU A 529 -14.64 -8.23 8.14
CA LEU A 529 -15.62 -7.91 9.18
C LEU A 529 -16.97 -7.53 8.58
N ASN A 530 -17.00 -6.73 7.51
CA ASN A 530 -18.25 -6.40 6.82
C ASN A 530 -18.95 -7.65 6.28
N GLN A 531 -18.21 -8.56 5.64
CA GLN A 531 -18.79 -9.81 5.13
C GLN A 531 -19.26 -10.71 6.28
N LEU A 532 -18.54 -10.77 7.38
CA LEU A 532 -18.88 -11.56 8.56
C LEU A 532 -20.16 -11.03 9.25
N ILE A 533 -20.26 -9.71 9.43
CA ILE A 533 -21.43 -9.05 10.00
C ILE A 533 -22.65 -9.32 9.12
N ASN A 534 -22.55 -9.13 7.81
CA ASN A 534 -23.66 -9.38 6.89
C ASN A 534 -24.09 -10.85 6.90
N TYR A 535 -23.15 -11.79 6.88
CA TYR A 535 -23.44 -13.21 6.93
C TYR A 535 -24.20 -13.61 8.22
N PHE A 536 -23.73 -13.14 9.38
CA PHE A 536 -24.37 -13.45 10.66
C PHE A 536 -25.70 -12.73 10.84
N HIS A 537 -25.85 -11.52 10.32
CA HIS A 537 -27.12 -10.78 10.39
C HIS A 537 -28.21 -11.41 9.51
N SER A 538 -27.86 -11.89 8.32
CA SER A 538 -28.82 -12.47 7.37
C SER A 538 -29.22 -13.91 7.66
N THR A 539 -28.61 -14.56 8.67
CA THR A 539 -28.87 -15.99 8.92
C THR A 539 -30.15 -16.23 9.70
N SER A 540 -30.90 -17.26 9.29
CA SER A 540 -32.11 -17.75 9.95
C SER A 540 -31.93 -19.12 10.62
N MET A 541 -30.72 -19.71 10.55
CA MET A 541 -30.36 -20.99 11.16
C MET A 541 -29.12 -20.84 12.02
N GLN A 542 -28.87 -21.81 12.91
CA GLN A 542 -27.71 -21.76 13.79
C GLN A 542 -26.41 -21.93 13.01
N VAL A 543 -25.55 -20.91 13.02
CA VAL A 543 -24.27 -20.86 12.29
C VAL A 543 -23.09 -20.62 13.22
N SER A 544 -21.94 -21.13 12.77
CA SER A 544 -20.63 -20.94 13.37
C SER A 544 -19.72 -20.14 12.44
N ILE A 545 -18.53 -19.79 12.93
CA ILE A 545 -17.49 -19.16 12.09
C ILE A 545 -17.02 -20.08 10.95
N ASN A 546 -17.02 -21.40 11.15
CA ASN A 546 -16.63 -22.35 10.10
C ASN A 546 -17.68 -22.40 8.98
N ASP A 547 -18.96 -22.22 9.30
CA ASP A 547 -20.02 -22.16 8.28
C ASP A 547 -19.83 -20.94 7.37
N PHE A 548 -19.43 -19.80 7.92
CA PHE A 548 -19.03 -18.63 7.15
C PHE A 548 -17.85 -18.94 6.21
N PHE A 549 -16.80 -19.60 6.69
CA PHE A 549 -15.65 -19.94 5.84
C PHE A 549 -16.02 -20.94 4.74
N ASN A 550 -16.83 -21.95 5.04
CA ASN A 550 -17.29 -22.91 4.06
C ASN A 550 -18.19 -22.25 2.99
N ASP A 551 -19.06 -21.34 3.38
CA ASP A 551 -19.89 -20.57 2.46
C ASP A 551 -19.03 -19.75 1.48
N PHE A 552 -18.03 -19.02 1.99
CA PHE A 552 -17.12 -18.23 1.13
C PHE A 552 -16.18 -19.11 0.29
N GLU A 553 -15.78 -20.28 0.76
CA GLU A 553 -15.02 -21.24 -0.04
C GLU A 553 -15.87 -21.74 -1.22
N ASN A 554 -17.13 -22.11 -0.98
CA ASN A 554 -18.06 -22.51 -2.04
C ASN A 554 -18.33 -21.37 -3.03
N LYS A 555 -18.60 -20.16 -2.54
CA LYS A 555 -18.81 -18.96 -3.37
C LYS A 555 -17.59 -18.64 -4.24
N ALA A 556 -16.39 -18.71 -3.68
CA ALA A 556 -15.15 -18.51 -4.42
C ALA A 556 -14.94 -19.61 -5.48
N ASN A 557 -15.19 -20.88 -5.15
CA ASN A 557 -15.08 -21.98 -6.10
C ASN A 557 -16.07 -21.82 -7.27
N ILE A 558 -17.30 -21.38 -7.02
CA ILE A 558 -18.27 -21.09 -8.08
C ILE A 558 -17.71 -20.02 -9.03
N ILE A 559 -17.10 -18.96 -8.52
CA ILE A 559 -16.47 -17.91 -9.35
C ILE A 559 -15.29 -18.47 -10.16
N PHE A 560 -14.44 -19.29 -9.54
CA PHE A 560 -13.28 -19.87 -10.22
C PHE A 560 -13.67 -20.90 -11.31
N GLU A 561 -14.77 -21.62 -11.12
CA GLU A 561 -15.24 -22.66 -12.03
C GLU A 561 -16.17 -22.12 -13.12
N ASN A 562 -17.22 -21.39 -12.75
CA ASN A 562 -18.23 -20.91 -13.69
C ASN A 562 -17.74 -19.77 -14.58
N LYS A 563 -16.97 -18.83 -14.03
CA LYS A 563 -16.46 -17.67 -14.74
C LYS A 563 -17.54 -16.94 -15.55
N ASP A 564 -18.78 -16.98 -15.05
CA ASP A 564 -19.93 -16.35 -15.69
C ASP A 564 -19.97 -14.88 -15.34
N ARG A 565 -20.06 -14.02 -16.37
CA ARG A 565 -20.04 -12.56 -16.21
C ARG A 565 -21.15 -12.07 -15.28
N ASP A 566 -22.39 -12.47 -15.57
CA ASP A 566 -23.54 -11.94 -14.85
C ASP A 566 -23.54 -12.34 -13.40
N TYR A 567 -23.14 -13.59 -13.12
CA TYR A 567 -22.96 -14.06 -11.76
C TYR A 567 -21.90 -13.28 -11.02
N ILE A 568 -20.72 -13.08 -11.64
CA ILE A 568 -19.58 -12.39 -11.03
C ILE A 568 -19.89 -10.91 -10.75
N LEU A 569 -20.62 -10.23 -11.64
CA LEU A 569 -20.97 -8.82 -11.49
C LEU A 569 -22.07 -8.57 -10.46
N LYS A 570 -23.00 -9.54 -10.32
CA LYS A 570 -24.13 -9.47 -9.38
C LYS A 570 -23.80 -9.98 -7.98
N VAL A 571 -22.52 -10.32 -7.72
CA VAL A 571 -22.06 -10.71 -6.39
C VAL A 571 -22.45 -9.64 -5.36
N GLU A 572 -23.21 -10.08 -4.36
CA GLU A 572 -23.56 -9.22 -3.22
C GLU A 572 -22.36 -9.07 -2.28
N TYR A 573 -22.01 -7.85 -1.98
CA TYR A 573 -21.02 -7.54 -0.95
C TYR A 573 -21.33 -6.17 -0.35
N GLU A 574 -20.98 -6.00 0.91
CA GLU A 574 -21.10 -4.70 1.56
C GLU A 574 -20.04 -3.76 1.00
N THR A 575 -20.50 -2.66 0.39
CA THR A 575 -19.61 -1.64 -0.19
C THR A 575 -19.08 -0.67 0.85
N SER A 576 -19.80 -0.55 1.96
CA SER A 576 -19.48 0.38 3.02
C SER A 576 -18.42 -0.22 3.92
N LEU A 577 -17.28 0.39 3.97
CA LEU A 577 -16.20 -0.05 4.84
C LEU A 577 -16.35 0.64 6.20
N ILE A 578 -16.28 -0.16 7.27
CA ILE A 578 -16.20 0.37 8.64
C ILE A 578 -14.92 1.22 8.75
N CYS A 579 -15.05 2.45 9.19
CA CYS A 579 -13.91 3.36 9.40
C CYS A 579 -13.18 3.09 10.70
#